data_a1a73f5bd57628692bf617d252f0dd48
#
_entry.id   a1a73f5bd57628692bf617d252f0dd48
#
_cell.length_a   1.000
_cell.length_b   1.000
_cell.length_c   1.000
_cell.angle_alpha   90.00
_cell.angle_beta   90.00
_cell.angle_gamma   90.00
#
_symmetry.space_group_name_H-M   'P 1'
#
loop_
_entity.id
_entity.type
_entity.pdbx_description
1 polymer ?
#
loop_
_entity_poly.entity_id
_entity_poly.type
_entity_poly.pdbx_seq_one_letter_code
_entity_poly.pdbx_strand_id
1 'polypeptide(L)'
;MVTNTDNKNSIWDGRPYYSLNAWLKQQFGTKVYKLALDGGMSCPNRDGAIGYGGCIFCSSGGSGEFAAGRHPGPSVKTRPASVADQIAAARRLVAGKIPPGGPYIAYFQSFTNTYAPVSRLDHLFTEAVMQPEIAALSVATRPDCLEPEKIRLLKRLNAKKPVWIELGLQTIHPKTAAFIRRGYPLSCFEDTVRRLKEAGLTVIVHLILGLPGESRDEMLQSVDYLAHFSPDIDGIKLQLLHILKGTDLASLYEEHPFALFTMDEYADFVITCLEHLPPSMVIHRLTGDGPKRLLAAPAWSADKKRVLNTITRRLKERDTWQGKLFQ
;
A
#
# COMPACT_ATOMS: atom_id res chain seq x y z
N MET A 1 29.36 0.97 27.51
CA MET A 1 27.96 0.52 27.32
C MET A 1 27.49 1.15 26.02
N VAL A 2 27.48 0.40 24.93
CA VAL A 2 26.87 0.87 23.64
C VAL A 2 25.37 0.90 23.91
N THR A 3 24.78 2.09 23.88
CA THR A 3 23.37 2.27 24.16
C THR A 3 22.55 1.58 23.05
N ASN A 4 21.43 0.97 23.42
CA ASN A 4 20.51 0.23 22.53
C ASN A 4 19.99 1.08 21.35
N THR A 5 20.19 2.40 21.38
CA THR A 5 19.92 3.42 20.35
C THR A 5 20.91 3.41 19.20
N ASP A 6 22.21 3.16 19.46
CA ASP A 6 23.24 3.20 18.40
C ASP A 6 23.13 2.02 17.44
N ASN A 7 22.67 0.86 17.92
CA ASN A 7 22.49 -0.32 17.10
C ASN A 7 21.24 -0.24 16.19
N LYS A 8 20.16 0.42 16.64
CA LYS A 8 18.93 0.64 15.84
C LYS A 8 19.15 1.63 14.70
N ASN A 9 19.94 2.68 14.92
CA ASN A 9 20.28 3.66 13.88
C ASN A 9 21.07 3.04 12.71
N SER A 10 21.88 2.03 12.96
CA SER A 10 22.62 1.32 11.89
C SER A 10 21.70 0.41 11.07
N ILE A 11 20.73 -0.25 11.71
CA ILE A 11 19.78 -1.17 11.06
C ILE A 11 18.79 -0.43 10.14
N TRP A 12 18.35 0.77 10.51
CA TRP A 12 17.34 1.53 9.77
C TRP A 12 17.92 2.59 8.82
N ASP A 13 19.18 2.49 8.44
CA ASP A 13 19.84 3.43 7.53
C ASP A 13 19.82 4.88 8.08
N GLY A 14 20.03 5.03 9.41
CA GLY A 14 20.04 6.31 10.12
C GLY A 14 18.67 6.98 10.28
N ARG A 15 17.58 6.25 10.08
CA ARG A 15 16.21 6.75 10.25
C ARG A 15 15.61 6.32 11.60
N PRO A 16 14.67 7.09 12.16
CA PRO A 16 13.98 6.73 13.40
C PRO A 16 12.86 5.67 13.18
N TYR A 17 12.78 5.05 12.01
CA TYR A 17 11.84 3.98 11.70
C TYR A 17 12.38 3.06 10.59
N TYR A 18 11.93 1.81 10.56
CA TYR A 18 12.33 0.79 9.61
C TYR A 18 11.67 1.03 8.23
N SER A 19 12.25 1.87 7.43
CA SER A 19 11.70 2.23 6.12
C SER A 19 11.89 1.10 5.10
N LEU A 20 10.94 0.99 4.15
CA LEU A 20 11.09 0.08 3.01
C LEU A 20 12.43 0.26 2.27
N ASN A 21 12.94 1.48 2.17
CA ASN A 21 14.23 1.72 1.52
C ASN A 21 15.41 1.09 2.30
N ALA A 22 15.39 1.17 3.64
CA ALA A 22 16.39 0.51 4.48
C ALA A 22 16.30 -1.02 4.31
N TRP A 23 15.10 -1.58 4.40
CA TRP A 23 14.87 -2.99 4.18
C TRP A 23 15.34 -3.47 2.80
N LEU A 24 15.01 -2.73 1.73
CA LEU A 24 15.43 -3.06 0.36
C LEU A 24 16.94 -3.06 0.19
N LYS A 25 17.64 -2.09 0.77
CA LYS A 25 19.10 -2.06 0.76
C LYS A 25 19.71 -3.26 1.47
N GLN A 26 19.14 -3.68 2.60
CA GLN A 26 19.58 -4.87 3.34
C GLN A 26 19.38 -6.15 2.52
N GLN A 27 18.23 -6.29 1.85
CA GLN A 27 17.89 -7.51 1.10
C GLN A 27 18.59 -7.60 -0.25
N PHE A 28 18.78 -6.49 -0.96
CA PHE A 28 19.25 -6.47 -2.34
C PHE A 28 20.61 -5.75 -2.51
N GLY A 29 21.20 -5.26 -1.41
CA GLY A 29 22.48 -4.53 -1.46
C GLY A 29 22.44 -3.17 -2.15
N THR A 30 21.28 -2.77 -2.70
CA THR A 30 21.14 -1.55 -3.51
C THR A 30 19.72 -0.97 -3.39
N LYS A 31 19.56 0.21 -3.97
CA LYS A 31 18.25 0.86 -4.07
C LYS A 31 17.37 0.16 -5.09
N VAL A 32 16.15 -0.17 -4.71
CA VAL A 32 15.15 -0.83 -5.55
C VAL A 32 13.92 0.06 -5.68
N TYR A 33 13.31 0.09 -6.88
CA TYR A 33 12.10 0.86 -7.13
C TYR A 33 10.93 -0.04 -7.52
N LYS A 34 9.72 0.35 -7.06
CA LYS A 34 8.48 -0.25 -7.54
C LYS A 34 8.12 0.33 -8.90
N LEU A 35 7.90 -0.54 -9.88
CA LEU A 35 7.32 -0.21 -11.17
C LEU A 35 5.82 -0.50 -11.09
N ALA A 36 4.98 0.54 -11.11
CA ALA A 36 3.54 0.39 -11.06
C ALA A 36 3.00 -0.13 -12.39
N LEU A 37 2.33 -1.27 -12.34
CA LEU A 37 1.79 -2.00 -13.49
C LEU A 37 0.27 -2.14 -13.35
N ASP A 38 -0.40 -2.30 -14.49
CA ASP A 38 -1.83 -2.56 -14.58
C ASP A 38 -2.06 -4.00 -15.05
N GLY A 39 -2.71 -4.81 -14.22
CA GLY A 39 -3.10 -6.18 -14.56
C GLY A 39 -4.34 -6.26 -15.45
N GLY A 40 -5.02 -5.15 -15.69
CA GLY A 40 -6.28 -5.11 -16.45
C GLY A 40 -7.44 -5.79 -15.73
N MET A 41 -7.38 -5.91 -14.39
CA MET A 41 -8.47 -6.43 -13.56
C MET A 41 -9.48 -5.35 -13.23
N SER A 42 -10.68 -5.78 -12.81
CA SER A 42 -11.69 -4.95 -12.18
C SER A 42 -11.62 -5.09 -10.64
N CYS A 43 -12.70 -4.75 -9.99
CA CYS A 43 -12.92 -4.94 -8.56
C CYS A 43 -14.34 -5.46 -8.35
N PRO A 44 -14.57 -6.50 -7.54
CA PRO A 44 -15.92 -7.05 -7.30
C PRO A 44 -16.86 -6.01 -6.66
N ASN A 45 -16.31 -4.97 -6.05
CA ASN A 45 -17.06 -3.84 -5.50
C ASN A 45 -17.45 -2.78 -6.57
N ARG A 46 -17.16 -3.04 -7.86
CA ARG A 46 -17.45 -2.13 -8.99
C ARG A 46 -18.30 -2.73 -10.08
N ASP A 47 -18.18 -4.02 -10.32
CA ASP A 47 -18.80 -4.71 -11.46
C ASP A 47 -20.11 -5.42 -11.10
N GLY A 48 -20.60 -5.23 -9.88
CA GLY A 48 -21.85 -5.78 -9.41
C GLY A 48 -21.73 -7.13 -8.69
N ALA A 49 -20.54 -7.72 -8.61
CA ALA A 49 -20.36 -8.99 -7.90
C ALA A 49 -20.69 -8.87 -6.40
N ILE A 50 -20.26 -7.79 -5.76
CA ILE A 50 -20.63 -7.43 -4.38
C ILE A 50 -21.15 -6.00 -4.26
N GLY A 51 -20.90 -5.12 -5.22
CA GLY A 51 -21.35 -3.73 -5.23
C GLY A 51 -21.00 -3.02 -6.51
N TYR A 52 -21.54 -1.81 -6.65
CA TYR A 52 -21.27 -0.90 -7.77
C TYR A 52 -20.50 0.32 -7.31
N GLY A 53 -19.74 0.97 -8.21
CA GLY A 53 -19.02 2.21 -7.95
C GLY A 53 -17.70 2.06 -7.18
N GLY A 54 -17.54 1.01 -6.38
CA GLY A 54 -16.36 0.77 -5.54
C GLY A 54 -16.44 1.42 -4.17
N CYS A 55 -15.32 1.42 -3.44
CA CYS A 55 -15.21 2.17 -2.19
C CYS A 55 -15.38 3.67 -2.46
N ILE A 56 -16.02 4.40 -1.53
CA ILE A 56 -16.40 5.81 -1.72
C ILE A 56 -15.22 6.75 -2.04
N PHE A 57 -14.01 6.41 -1.60
CA PHE A 57 -12.79 7.18 -1.84
C PHE A 57 -12.01 6.75 -3.10
N CYS A 58 -12.43 5.67 -3.77
CA CYS A 58 -11.66 5.08 -4.83
C CYS A 58 -11.94 5.77 -6.18
N SER A 59 -10.93 6.37 -6.79
CA SER A 59 -11.04 7.01 -8.10
C SER A 59 -11.45 6.04 -9.21
N SER A 60 -11.86 6.58 -10.34
CA SER A 60 -12.16 5.79 -11.55
C SER A 60 -10.98 4.93 -12.04
N GLY A 61 -9.75 5.29 -11.64
CA GLY A 61 -8.53 4.55 -11.93
C GLY A 61 -8.19 3.44 -10.97
N GLY A 62 -9.01 3.21 -9.92
CA GLY A 62 -8.77 2.13 -8.97
C GLY A 62 -7.41 2.20 -8.26
N SER A 63 -6.94 3.40 -7.91
CA SER A 63 -5.59 3.68 -7.36
C SER A 63 -4.43 3.38 -8.32
N GLY A 64 -4.71 3.16 -9.60
CA GLY A 64 -3.74 2.84 -10.65
C GLY A 64 -3.30 4.02 -11.51
N GLU A 65 -3.51 5.27 -11.08
CA GLU A 65 -3.22 6.47 -11.87
C GLU A 65 -1.74 6.61 -12.26
N PHE A 66 -0.86 5.93 -11.57
CA PHE A 66 0.60 5.90 -11.85
C PHE A 66 1.05 4.63 -12.57
N ALA A 67 0.13 3.69 -12.85
CA ALA A 67 0.49 2.45 -13.53
C ALA A 67 0.83 2.70 -15.01
N ALA A 68 1.95 2.12 -15.45
CA ALA A 68 2.31 2.12 -16.86
C ALA A 68 1.36 1.20 -17.64
N GLY A 69 0.98 1.61 -18.84
CA GLY A 69 0.08 0.81 -19.70
C GLY A 69 -1.42 0.98 -19.41
N ARG A 70 -1.77 1.94 -18.57
CA ARG A 70 -3.18 2.27 -18.31
C ARG A 70 -3.94 2.55 -19.60
N HIS A 71 -5.05 1.84 -19.80
CA HIS A 71 -5.96 2.12 -20.90
C HIS A 71 -6.66 3.49 -20.71
N PRO A 72 -6.76 4.31 -21.75
CA PRO A 72 -7.39 5.63 -21.68
C PRO A 72 -8.93 5.58 -21.50
N GLY A 73 -9.51 4.47 -21.09
CA GLY A 73 -10.93 4.28 -20.84
C GLY A 73 -11.58 3.22 -21.73
N PRO A 74 -12.84 2.85 -21.46
CA PRO A 74 -13.52 1.75 -22.14
C PRO A 74 -13.80 2.00 -23.65
N SER A 75 -13.58 3.20 -24.14
CA SER A 75 -13.83 3.59 -25.53
C SER A 75 -12.66 3.38 -26.49
N VAL A 76 -11.46 3.05 -25.99
CA VAL A 76 -10.27 2.83 -26.84
C VAL A 76 -9.97 1.34 -26.92
N LYS A 77 -10.28 0.72 -28.05
CA LYS A 77 -9.96 -0.70 -28.37
C LYS A 77 -8.47 -0.87 -28.68
N THR A 78 -7.58 -0.53 -27.74
CA THR A 78 -6.17 -0.89 -27.86
C THR A 78 -5.92 -2.19 -27.10
N ARG A 79 -5.13 -3.10 -27.71
CA ARG A 79 -4.67 -4.30 -27.03
C ARG A 79 -3.91 -3.88 -25.76
N PRO A 80 -4.19 -4.51 -24.58
CA PRO A 80 -3.41 -4.24 -23.39
C PRO A 80 -1.92 -4.39 -23.69
N ALA A 81 -1.10 -3.43 -23.23
CA ALA A 81 0.35 -3.56 -23.31
C ALA A 81 0.79 -4.82 -22.57
N SER A 82 1.73 -5.58 -23.13
CA SER A 82 2.32 -6.73 -22.44
C SER A 82 2.96 -6.29 -21.11
N VAL A 83 3.17 -7.19 -20.17
CA VAL A 83 3.86 -6.85 -18.92
C VAL A 83 5.27 -6.35 -19.22
N ALA A 84 5.97 -6.93 -20.18
CA ALA A 84 7.29 -6.47 -20.61
C ALA A 84 7.25 -5.03 -21.12
N ASP A 85 6.26 -4.66 -21.95
CA ASP A 85 6.12 -3.27 -22.46
C ASP A 85 5.82 -2.29 -21.30
N GLN A 86 4.97 -2.69 -20.35
CA GLN A 86 4.66 -1.87 -19.17
C GLN A 86 5.91 -1.68 -18.30
N ILE A 87 6.70 -2.73 -18.06
CA ILE A 87 7.96 -2.66 -17.32
C ILE A 87 8.92 -1.70 -18.02
N ALA A 88 9.11 -1.83 -19.34
CA ALA A 88 9.96 -0.96 -20.12
C ALA A 88 9.52 0.52 -20.05
N ALA A 89 8.21 0.77 -20.13
CA ALA A 89 7.65 2.12 -19.99
C ALA A 89 7.83 2.69 -18.57
N ALA A 90 7.55 1.90 -17.53
CA ALA A 90 7.72 2.32 -16.14
C ALA A 90 9.19 2.59 -15.77
N ARG A 91 10.13 1.79 -16.29
CA ARG A 91 11.58 2.02 -16.13
C ARG A 91 12.01 3.38 -16.66
N ARG A 92 11.51 3.79 -17.81
CA ARG A 92 11.84 5.13 -18.37
C ARG A 92 11.43 6.26 -17.41
N LEU A 93 10.30 6.12 -16.72
CA LEU A 93 9.81 7.13 -15.76
C LEU A 93 10.68 7.25 -14.50
N VAL A 94 11.46 6.22 -14.18
CA VAL A 94 12.30 6.19 -12.98
C VAL A 94 13.80 6.17 -13.28
N ALA A 95 14.19 6.22 -14.56
CA ALA A 95 15.58 6.09 -15.01
C ALA A 95 16.58 7.05 -14.32
N GLY A 96 16.15 8.29 -14.00
CA GLY A 96 16.97 9.26 -13.27
C GLY A 96 17.01 9.07 -11.73
N LYS A 97 16.36 8.05 -11.19
CA LYS A 97 16.21 7.86 -9.73
C LYS A 97 17.02 6.70 -9.17
N ILE A 98 17.52 5.84 -10.03
CA ILE A 98 18.33 4.66 -9.66
C ILE A 98 19.53 4.51 -10.60
N PRO A 99 20.59 3.79 -10.18
CA PRO A 99 21.69 3.44 -11.06
C PRO A 99 21.19 2.64 -12.28
N PRO A 100 21.80 2.79 -13.45
CA PRO A 100 21.51 1.96 -14.62
C PRO A 100 21.63 0.46 -14.28
N GLY A 101 20.62 -0.34 -14.70
CA GLY A 101 20.61 -1.79 -14.43
C GLY A 101 20.19 -2.18 -13.01
N GLY A 102 19.78 -1.25 -12.16
CA GLY A 102 19.28 -1.55 -10.80
C GLY A 102 18.05 -2.45 -10.82
N PRO A 103 17.84 -3.25 -9.76
CA PRO A 103 16.69 -4.14 -9.65
C PRO A 103 15.40 -3.37 -9.38
N TYR A 104 14.27 -3.95 -9.84
CA TYR A 104 12.94 -3.38 -9.68
C TYR A 104 11.98 -4.37 -9.01
N ILE A 105 10.88 -3.85 -8.47
CA ILE A 105 9.74 -4.62 -8.02
C ILE A 105 8.60 -4.40 -9.02
N ALA A 106 8.12 -5.48 -9.62
CA ALA A 106 6.90 -5.43 -10.41
C ALA A 106 5.70 -5.28 -9.48
N TYR A 107 5.04 -4.12 -9.49
CA TYR A 107 3.96 -3.79 -8.56
C TYR A 107 2.63 -3.64 -9.30
N PHE A 108 1.79 -4.65 -9.22
CA PHE A 108 0.42 -4.59 -9.71
C PHE A 108 -0.45 -3.83 -8.71
N GLN A 109 -0.84 -2.62 -9.07
CA GLN A 109 -1.47 -1.66 -8.17
C GLN A 109 -2.94 -1.39 -8.49
N SER A 110 -3.33 -1.37 -9.77
CA SER A 110 -4.67 -0.95 -10.20
C SER A 110 -5.75 -1.93 -9.76
N PHE A 111 -6.81 -1.44 -9.09
CA PHE A 111 -7.97 -2.24 -8.70
C PHE A 111 -7.62 -3.44 -7.80
N THR A 112 -8.15 -4.64 -8.13
CA THR A 112 -7.99 -5.88 -7.36
C THR A 112 -7.24 -6.89 -8.18
N ASN A 113 -5.92 -6.97 -8.01
CA ASN A 113 -5.04 -7.69 -8.94
C ASN A 113 -5.07 -9.22 -8.83
N THR A 114 -5.90 -9.78 -7.96
CA THR A 114 -6.20 -11.23 -7.95
C THR A 114 -7.63 -11.53 -8.39
N TYR A 115 -8.38 -10.52 -8.82
CA TYR A 115 -9.76 -10.68 -9.28
C TYR A 115 -9.81 -11.06 -10.77
N ALA A 116 -9.33 -12.26 -11.05
CA ALA A 116 -9.35 -12.91 -12.38
C ALA A 116 -9.19 -14.43 -12.24
N PRO A 117 -9.46 -15.22 -13.30
CA PRO A 117 -9.15 -16.65 -13.33
C PRO A 117 -7.67 -16.92 -13.11
N VAL A 118 -7.33 -18.01 -12.41
CA VAL A 118 -5.95 -18.36 -12.04
C VAL A 118 -5.04 -18.48 -13.28
N SER A 119 -5.54 -19.01 -14.38
CA SER A 119 -4.79 -19.12 -15.64
C SER A 119 -4.31 -17.76 -16.16
N ARG A 120 -5.15 -16.73 -16.07
CA ARG A 120 -4.77 -15.35 -16.43
C ARG A 120 -3.75 -14.78 -15.47
N LEU A 121 -3.94 -14.97 -14.16
CA LEU A 121 -3.01 -14.50 -13.12
C LEU A 121 -1.64 -15.18 -13.29
N ASP A 122 -1.64 -16.49 -13.56
CA ASP A 122 -0.41 -17.26 -13.80
C ASP A 122 0.38 -16.70 -14.96
N HIS A 123 -0.26 -16.51 -16.11
CA HIS A 123 0.41 -15.93 -17.28
C HIS A 123 1.01 -14.55 -16.96
N LEU A 124 0.20 -13.66 -16.37
CA LEU A 124 0.58 -12.28 -16.12
C LEU A 124 1.72 -12.14 -15.08
N PHE A 125 1.59 -12.85 -13.95
CA PHE A 125 2.58 -12.78 -12.88
C PHE A 125 3.85 -13.55 -13.21
N THR A 126 3.76 -14.65 -13.94
CA THR A 126 4.93 -15.39 -14.45
C THR A 126 5.70 -14.53 -15.44
N GLU A 127 5.04 -13.85 -16.39
CA GLU A 127 5.69 -12.92 -17.31
C GLU A 127 6.48 -11.84 -16.55
N ALA A 128 5.88 -11.25 -15.48
CA ALA A 128 6.56 -10.26 -14.65
C ALA A 128 7.75 -10.84 -13.90
N VAL A 129 7.59 -11.97 -13.21
CA VAL A 129 8.63 -12.62 -12.40
C VAL A 129 9.82 -13.08 -13.26
N MET A 130 9.56 -13.48 -14.51
CA MET A 130 10.62 -13.97 -15.42
C MET A 130 11.46 -12.85 -16.02
N GLN A 131 11.08 -11.57 -15.93
CA GLN A 131 11.92 -10.46 -16.38
C GLN A 131 13.22 -10.39 -15.53
N PRO A 132 14.40 -10.35 -16.15
CA PRO A 132 15.66 -10.45 -15.42
C PRO A 132 15.88 -9.28 -14.44
N GLU A 133 15.41 -8.08 -14.77
CA GLU A 133 15.52 -6.88 -13.93
C GLU A 133 14.54 -6.84 -12.75
N ILE A 134 13.55 -7.73 -12.70
CA ILE A 134 12.60 -7.79 -11.60
C ILE A 134 13.17 -8.65 -10.46
N ALA A 135 13.33 -8.04 -9.29
CA ALA A 135 13.82 -8.71 -8.09
C ALA A 135 12.70 -9.29 -7.22
N ALA A 136 11.50 -8.70 -7.27
CA ALA A 136 10.34 -9.16 -6.52
C ALA A 136 9.03 -8.80 -7.22
N LEU A 137 7.96 -9.53 -6.90
CA LEU A 137 6.59 -9.25 -7.31
C LEU A 137 5.82 -8.67 -6.12
N SER A 138 5.07 -7.58 -6.31
CA SER A 138 4.15 -7.03 -5.31
C SER A 138 2.75 -6.94 -5.92
N VAL A 139 1.74 -7.49 -5.23
CA VAL A 139 0.36 -7.60 -5.72
C VAL A 139 -0.59 -6.94 -4.72
N ALA A 140 -1.16 -5.79 -5.11
CA ALA A 140 -2.19 -5.14 -4.32
C ALA A 140 -3.55 -5.76 -4.61
N THR A 141 -4.25 -6.18 -3.56
CA THR A 141 -5.52 -6.89 -3.71
C THR A 141 -6.41 -6.77 -2.46
N ARG A 142 -7.57 -7.39 -2.56
CA ARG A 142 -8.56 -7.54 -1.47
C ARG A 142 -8.44 -8.93 -0.85
N PRO A 143 -8.68 -9.07 0.46
CA PRO A 143 -8.66 -10.38 1.13
C PRO A 143 -9.66 -11.38 0.55
N ASP A 144 -10.86 -10.92 0.21
CA ASP A 144 -11.96 -11.73 -0.34
C ASP A 144 -11.76 -12.19 -1.80
N CYS A 145 -10.60 -11.86 -2.41
CA CYS A 145 -10.23 -12.28 -3.77
C CYS A 145 -8.97 -13.18 -3.78
N LEU A 146 -8.72 -13.89 -2.69
CA LEU A 146 -7.57 -14.79 -2.50
C LEU A 146 -8.02 -16.22 -2.17
N GLU A 147 -8.72 -16.84 -3.10
CA GLU A 147 -9.11 -18.25 -3.00
C GLU A 147 -7.86 -19.15 -2.93
N PRO A 148 -7.96 -20.38 -2.38
CA PRO A 148 -6.81 -21.25 -2.12
C PRO A 148 -5.93 -21.52 -3.36
N GLU A 149 -6.51 -21.60 -4.53
CA GLU A 149 -5.79 -21.83 -5.79
C GLU A 149 -4.89 -20.63 -6.17
N LYS A 150 -5.33 -19.40 -5.89
CA LYS A 150 -4.54 -18.17 -6.11
C LYS A 150 -3.38 -18.10 -5.14
N ILE A 151 -3.59 -18.48 -3.88
CA ILE A 151 -2.51 -18.57 -2.88
C ILE A 151 -1.48 -19.63 -3.31
N ARG A 152 -1.92 -20.78 -3.82
CA ARG A 152 -0.99 -21.80 -4.37
C ARG A 152 -0.16 -21.28 -5.55
N LEU A 153 -0.77 -20.51 -6.45
CA LEU A 153 -0.04 -19.83 -7.53
C LEU A 153 1.02 -18.87 -6.98
N LEU A 154 0.65 -17.99 -6.06
CA LEU A 154 1.55 -17.00 -5.48
C LEU A 154 2.69 -17.67 -4.71
N LYS A 155 2.42 -18.75 -3.94
CA LYS A 155 3.45 -19.57 -3.29
C LYS A 155 4.44 -20.17 -4.29
N ARG A 156 3.95 -20.70 -5.41
CA ARG A 156 4.82 -21.24 -6.48
C ARG A 156 5.72 -20.17 -7.10
N LEU A 157 5.20 -18.96 -7.30
CA LEU A 157 5.98 -17.82 -7.80
C LEU A 157 6.98 -17.33 -6.76
N ASN A 158 6.63 -17.36 -5.48
CA ASN A 158 7.51 -16.97 -4.37
C ASN A 158 8.75 -17.85 -4.26
N ALA A 159 8.68 -19.11 -4.70
CA ALA A 159 9.85 -19.99 -4.81
C ALA A 159 10.86 -19.56 -5.91
N LYS A 160 10.45 -18.68 -6.82
CA LYS A 160 11.30 -18.14 -7.89
C LYS A 160 11.88 -16.76 -7.52
N LYS A 161 11.02 -15.86 -7.08
CA LYS A 161 11.37 -14.52 -6.59
C LYS A 161 10.39 -14.10 -5.50
N PRO A 162 10.81 -13.30 -4.51
CA PRO A 162 9.95 -12.84 -3.42
C PRO A 162 8.62 -12.27 -3.92
N VAL A 163 7.51 -12.74 -3.33
CA VAL A 163 6.15 -12.27 -3.63
C VAL A 163 5.57 -11.59 -2.41
N TRP A 164 5.11 -10.36 -2.58
CA TRP A 164 4.47 -9.56 -1.56
C TRP A 164 3.00 -9.37 -1.87
N ILE A 165 2.15 -9.60 -0.89
CA ILE A 165 0.72 -9.37 -1.00
C ILE A 165 0.36 -8.13 -0.18
N GLU A 166 -0.16 -7.11 -0.87
CA GLU A 166 -0.56 -5.86 -0.27
C GLU A 166 -2.08 -5.85 -0.08
N LEU A 167 -2.53 -6.04 1.16
CA LEU A 167 -3.95 -6.16 1.49
C LEU A 167 -4.55 -4.81 1.90
N GLY A 168 -5.67 -4.45 1.29
CA GLY A 168 -6.44 -3.27 1.64
C GLY A 168 -7.36 -3.53 2.81
N LEU A 169 -6.94 -3.33 4.06
CA LEU A 169 -7.80 -3.40 5.25
C LEU A 169 -8.56 -2.09 5.47
N GLN A 170 -7.87 -0.98 5.38
CA GLN A 170 -8.30 0.42 5.55
C GLN A 170 -8.62 0.79 7.00
N THR A 171 -9.42 -0.01 7.72
CA THR A 171 -9.83 0.14 9.11
C THR A 171 -10.28 -1.21 9.68
N ILE A 172 -10.21 -1.39 11.00
CA ILE A 172 -10.79 -2.55 11.69
C ILE A 172 -12.27 -2.32 12.06
N HIS A 173 -12.74 -1.07 12.09
CA HIS A 173 -14.06 -0.71 12.62
C HIS A 173 -15.19 -1.05 11.64
N PRO A 174 -16.14 -1.92 12.02
CA PRO A 174 -17.20 -2.39 11.11
C PRO A 174 -18.09 -1.26 10.56
N LYS A 175 -18.39 -0.24 11.40
CA LYS A 175 -19.20 0.92 11.02
C LYS A 175 -18.53 1.71 9.90
N THR A 176 -17.24 2.03 10.06
CA THR A 176 -16.44 2.74 9.04
C THR A 176 -16.25 1.89 7.80
N ALA A 177 -15.97 0.59 7.97
CA ALA A 177 -15.84 -0.34 6.85
C ALA A 177 -17.10 -0.42 5.98
N ALA A 178 -18.28 -0.41 6.60
CA ALA A 178 -19.57 -0.33 5.90
C ALA A 178 -19.74 1.03 5.20
N PHE A 179 -19.46 2.14 5.90
CA PHE A 179 -19.55 3.50 5.36
C PHE A 179 -18.68 3.68 4.10
N ILE A 180 -17.42 3.22 4.15
CA ILE A 180 -16.52 3.31 2.98
C ILE A 180 -16.82 2.26 1.91
N ARG A 181 -17.83 1.43 2.10
CA ARG A 181 -18.22 0.33 1.19
C ARG A 181 -17.05 -0.65 0.94
N ARG A 182 -16.33 -1.07 2.00
CA ARG A 182 -15.25 -2.04 1.88
C ARG A 182 -15.73 -3.39 1.33
N GLY A 183 -16.91 -3.86 1.77
CA GLY A 183 -17.62 -5.00 1.20
C GLY A 183 -17.15 -6.39 1.68
N TYR A 184 -16.31 -6.48 2.73
CA TYR A 184 -15.95 -7.74 3.41
C TYR A 184 -15.75 -7.49 4.91
N PRO A 185 -16.02 -8.50 5.78
CA PRO A 185 -15.84 -8.40 7.23
C PRO A 185 -14.35 -8.50 7.63
N LEU A 186 -14.03 -8.08 8.86
CA LEU A 186 -12.68 -8.17 9.41
C LEU A 186 -12.17 -9.61 9.44
N SER A 187 -13.04 -10.58 9.78
CA SER A 187 -12.69 -12.00 9.81
C SER A 187 -12.17 -12.55 8.47
N CYS A 188 -12.67 -12.02 7.34
CA CYS A 188 -12.13 -12.37 6.02
C CYS A 188 -10.67 -11.92 5.85
N PHE A 189 -10.32 -10.75 6.37
CA PHE A 189 -8.94 -10.28 6.39
C PHE A 189 -8.05 -11.18 7.27
N GLU A 190 -8.50 -11.47 8.49
CA GLU A 190 -7.77 -12.30 9.45
C GLU A 190 -7.46 -13.70 8.89
N ASP A 191 -8.47 -14.39 8.35
CA ASP A 191 -8.32 -15.70 7.72
C ASP A 191 -7.34 -15.65 6.54
N THR A 192 -7.47 -14.64 5.71
CA THR A 192 -6.59 -14.48 4.54
C THR A 192 -5.14 -14.24 4.94
N VAL A 193 -4.88 -13.40 5.97
CA VAL A 193 -3.51 -13.19 6.47
C VAL A 193 -2.92 -14.50 6.96
N ARG A 194 -3.66 -15.29 7.79
CA ARG A 194 -3.17 -16.58 8.29
C ARG A 194 -2.78 -17.50 7.14
N ARG A 195 -3.67 -17.66 6.14
CA ARG A 195 -3.40 -18.52 4.95
C ARG A 195 -2.19 -18.04 4.13
N LEU A 196 -2.02 -16.73 3.98
CA LEU A 196 -0.86 -16.18 3.26
C LEU A 196 0.44 -16.45 4.02
N LYS A 197 0.45 -16.26 5.35
CA LYS A 197 1.62 -16.52 6.21
C LYS A 197 1.96 -18.01 6.26
N GLU A 198 0.99 -18.91 6.33
CA GLU A 198 1.16 -20.37 6.21
C GLU A 198 1.76 -20.77 4.84
N ALA A 199 1.43 -20.01 3.80
CA ALA A 199 2.04 -20.20 2.48
C ALA A 199 3.47 -19.62 2.37
N GLY A 200 3.99 -18.94 3.40
CA GLY A 200 5.31 -18.30 3.41
C GLY A 200 5.38 -17.01 2.61
N LEU A 201 4.24 -16.35 2.40
CA LEU A 201 4.15 -15.09 1.65
C LEU A 201 4.31 -13.88 2.57
N THR A 202 4.96 -12.84 2.06
CA THR A 202 5.08 -11.54 2.74
C THR A 202 3.77 -10.76 2.65
N VAL A 203 3.27 -10.27 3.78
CA VAL A 203 1.99 -9.54 3.87
C VAL A 203 2.23 -8.10 4.27
N ILE A 204 1.75 -7.17 3.45
CA ILE A 204 1.75 -5.73 3.72
C ILE A 204 0.30 -5.26 3.84
N VAL A 205 -0.02 -4.51 4.89
CA VAL A 205 -1.38 -4.03 5.13
C VAL A 205 -1.49 -2.53 4.85
N HIS A 206 -2.59 -2.14 4.21
CA HIS A 206 -2.93 -0.75 3.98
C HIS A 206 -3.96 -0.29 5.00
N LEU A 207 -3.64 0.75 5.78
CA LEU A 207 -4.57 1.53 6.59
C LEU A 207 -4.77 2.92 5.98
N ILE A 208 -5.95 3.49 6.17
CA ILE A 208 -6.24 4.89 5.82
C ILE A 208 -6.50 5.65 7.11
N LEU A 209 -5.70 6.70 7.34
CA LEU A 209 -5.83 7.60 8.49
C LEU A 209 -6.67 8.81 8.08
N GLY A 210 -7.66 9.16 8.90
CA GLY A 210 -8.57 10.27 8.68
C GLY A 210 -9.87 9.89 7.96
N LEU A 211 -10.29 8.63 8.03
CA LEU A 211 -11.60 8.21 7.51
C LEU A 211 -12.72 8.94 8.27
N PRO A 212 -13.79 9.38 7.56
CA PRO A 212 -14.88 10.10 8.20
C PRO A 212 -15.54 9.30 9.31
N GLY A 213 -15.72 9.93 10.47
CA GLY A 213 -16.36 9.32 11.63
C GLY A 213 -15.43 8.51 12.53
N GLU A 214 -14.15 8.35 12.19
CA GLU A 214 -13.14 7.77 13.08
C GLU A 214 -12.45 8.84 13.93
N SER A 215 -12.42 8.62 15.23
CA SER A 215 -11.59 9.37 16.18
C SER A 215 -10.11 8.97 16.05
N ARG A 216 -9.22 9.77 16.65
CA ARG A 216 -7.78 9.42 16.71
C ARG A 216 -7.55 8.11 17.46
N ASP A 217 -8.32 7.86 18.51
CA ASP A 217 -8.21 6.63 19.30
C ASP A 217 -8.65 5.41 18.48
N GLU A 218 -9.74 5.50 17.72
CA GLU A 218 -10.17 4.42 16.83
C GLU A 218 -9.16 4.14 15.73
N MET A 219 -8.57 5.17 15.12
CA MET A 219 -7.48 4.98 14.15
C MET A 219 -6.26 4.30 14.80
N LEU A 220 -5.90 4.68 16.04
CA LEU A 220 -4.80 4.07 16.78
C LEU A 220 -5.12 2.62 17.15
N GLN A 221 -6.35 2.30 17.54
CA GLN A 221 -6.79 0.92 17.75
C GLN A 221 -6.56 0.05 16.50
N SER A 222 -6.76 0.60 15.29
CA SER A 222 -6.46 -0.12 14.06
C SER A 222 -4.96 -0.40 13.87
N VAL A 223 -4.10 0.52 14.32
CA VAL A 223 -2.64 0.35 14.32
C VAL A 223 -2.21 -0.69 15.35
N ASP A 224 -2.69 -0.58 16.59
CA ASP A 224 -2.40 -1.52 17.69
C ASP A 224 -2.87 -2.94 17.36
N TYR A 225 -4.05 -3.06 16.76
CA TYR A 225 -4.56 -4.34 16.29
C TYR A 225 -3.60 -5.04 15.32
N LEU A 226 -3.04 -4.29 14.35
CA LEU A 226 -2.08 -4.85 13.40
C LEU A 226 -0.69 -5.07 14.03
N ALA A 227 -0.31 -4.25 14.99
CA ALA A 227 0.95 -4.39 15.72
C ALA A 227 1.03 -5.69 16.53
N HIS A 228 -0.11 -6.15 17.05
CA HIS A 228 -0.24 -7.37 17.87
C HIS A 228 -0.91 -8.54 17.12
N PHE A 229 -1.08 -8.42 15.82
CA PHE A 229 -1.70 -9.47 15.02
C PHE A 229 -0.81 -10.71 14.94
N SER A 230 -1.41 -11.88 15.16
CA SER A 230 -0.71 -13.17 15.03
C SER A 230 -1.32 -14.01 13.89
N PRO A 231 -0.50 -14.45 12.92
CA PRO A 231 0.95 -14.27 12.76
C PRO A 231 1.36 -12.86 12.34
N ASP A 232 2.58 -12.44 12.65
CA ASP A 232 3.09 -11.08 12.43
C ASP A 232 2.89 -10.56 11.01
N ILE A 233 2.46 -9.31 10.92
CA ILE A 233 2.39 -8.55 9.66
C ILE A 233 3.79 -8.05 9.30
N ASP A 234 4.24 -8.28 8.06
CA ASP A 234 5.60 -7.96 7.64
C ASP A 234 5.79 -6.46 7.35
N GLY A 235 4.73 -5.78 6.93
CA GLY A 235 4.83 -4.36 6.61
C GLY A 235 3.49 -3.63 6.58
N ILE A 236 3.57 -2.31 6.68
CA ILE A 236 2.39 -1.45 6.74
C ILE A 236 2.52 -0.22 5.84
N LYS A 237 1.39 0.24 5.31
CA LYS A 237 1.21 1.55 4.69
C LYS A 237 0.23 2.35 5.52
N LEU A 238 0.70 3.39 6.17
CA LEU A 238 -0.12 4.42 6.81
C LEU A 238 -0.44 5.47 5.76
N GLN A 239 -1.66 5.48 5.25
CA GLN A 239 -2.07 6.35 4.16
C GLN A 239 -2.96 7.47 4.69
N LEU A 240 -2.63 8.73 4.36
CA LEU A 240 -3.55 9.83 4.56
C LEU A 240 -4.76 9.67 3.65
N LEU A 241 -5.96 9.87 4.18
CA LEU A 241 -7.15 10.00 3.36
C LEU A 241 -6.99 11.15 2.35
N HIS A 242 -7.16 10.85 1.08
CA HIS A 242 -7.25 11.84 0.03
C HIS A 242 -8.69 11.91 -0.50
N ILE A 243 -9.24 13.09 -0.54
CA ILE A 243 -10.48 13.37 -1.24
C ILE A 243 -10.12 13.65 -2.69
N LEU A 244 -10.50 12.75 -3.59
CA LEU A 244 -10.18 12.83 -5.01
C LEU A 244 -11.43 13.24 -5.79
N LYS A 245 -11.30 14.19 -6.70
CA LYS A 245 -12.37 14.64 -7.60
C LYS A 245 -13.00 13.47 -8.36
N GLY A 246 -14.32 13.49 -8.47
CA GLY A 246 -15.09 12.45 -9.15
C GLY A 246 -15.24 11.15 -8.35
N THR A 247 -15.05 11.20 -7.04
CA THR A 247 -15.38 10.11 -6.10
C THR A 247 -16.63 10.48 -5.30
N ASP A 248 -17.37 9.48 -4.83
CA ASP A 248 -18.53 9.71 -3.96
C ASP A 248 -18.14 10.42 -2.65
N LEU A 249 -16.91 10.17 -2.17
CA LEU A 249 -16.37 10.88 -1.01
C LEU A 249 -16.19 12.39 -1.29
N ALA A 250 -15.82 12.77 -2.52
CA ALA A 250 -15.70 14.18 -2.87
C ALA A 250 -17.07 14.86 -2.87
N SER A 251 -18.09 14.23 -3.46
CA SER A 251 -19.47 14.74 -3.43
C SER A 251 -19.99 14.87 -1.99
N LEU A 252 -19.76 13.84 -1.17
CA LEU A 252 -20.11 13.87 0.25
C LEU A 252 -19.41 15.02 0.99
N TYR A 253 -18.13 15.24 0.71
CA TYR A 253 -17.37 16.32 1.35
C TYR A 253 -17.82 17.72 0.91
N GLU A 254 -18.26 17.88 -0.32
CA GLU A 254 -18.82 19.12 -0.84
C GLU A 254 -20.19 19.44 -0.19
N GLU A 255 -21.04 18.42 -0.02
CA GLU A 255 -22.37 18.56 0.59
C GLU A 255 -22.32 18.68 2.11
N HIS A 256 -21.46 17.89 2.75
CA HIS A 256 -21.31 17.76 4.20
C HIS A 256 -19.84 17.75 4.59
N PRO A 257 -19.18 18.92 4.68
CA PRO A 257 -17.78 19.01 5.05
C PRO A 257 -17.51 18.42 6.44
N PHE A 258 -16.47 17.61 6.54
CA PHE A 258 -15.97 17.05 7.78
C PHE A 258 -14.51 17.45 8.03
N ALA A 259 -14.07 17.34 9.29
CA ALA A 259 -12.72 17.72 9.66
C ALA A 259 -11.68 16.82 8.99
N LEU A 260 -10.67 17.44 8.39
CA LEU A 260 -9.49 16.79 7.85
C LEU A 260 -8.27 17.16 8.69
N PHE A 261 -7.29 16.29 8.76
CA PHE A 261 -6.02 16.63 9.38
C PHE A 261 -5.38 17.87 8.75
N THR A 262 -4.89 18.77 9.56
CA THR A 262 -3.81 19.68 9.16
C THR A 262 -2.51 18.87 8.97
N MET A 263 -1.53 19.42 8.26
CA MET A 263 -0.25 18.75 8.07
C MET A 263 0.45 18.43 9.40
N ASP A 264 0.35 19.34 10.34
CA ASP A 264 0.97 19.22 11.66
C ASP A 264 0.30 18.14 12.52
N GLU A 265 -1.02 18.12 12.57
CA GLU A 265 -1.78 17.08 13.26
C GLU A 265 -1.53 15.69 12.65
N TYR A 266 -1.47 15.60 11.31
CA TYR A 266 -1.16 14.36 10.63
C TYR A 266 0.25 13.86 10.96
N ALA A 267 1.24 14.74 10.91
CA ALA A 267 2.62 14.39 11.24
C ALA A 267 2.73 13.87 12.69
N ASP A 268 2.05 14.54 13.63
CA ASP A 268 2.03 14.14 15.05
C ASP A 268 1.35 12.78 15.22
N PHE A 269 0.22 12.56 14.55
CA PHE A 269 -0.50 11.30 14.63
C PHE A 269 0.27 10.12 14.01
N VAL A 270 0.92 10.35 12.86
CA VAL A 270 1.80 9.32 12.25
C VAL A 270 2.95 8.95 13.17
N ILE A 271 3.51 9.90 13.91
CA ILE A 271 4.56 9.62 14.90
C ILE A 271 4.01 8.73 16.02
N THR A 272 2.84 9.05 16.56
CA THR A 272 2.16 8.18 17.54
C THR A 272 1.94 6.77 16.97
N CYS A 273 1.46 6.65 15.74
CA CYS A 273 1.33 5.33 15.10
C CYS A 273 2.67 4.58 15.02
N LEU A 274 3.76 5.26 14.66
CA LEU A 274 5.09 4.65 14.58
C LEU A 274 5.58 4.17 15.96
N GLU A 275 5.33 4.93 17.02
CA GLU A 275 5.70 4.56 18.38
C GLU A 275 5.03 3.26 18.85
N HIS A 276 3.83 2.96 18.36
CA HIS A 276 3.04 1.76 18.67
C HIS A 276 3.34 0.56 17.77
N LEU A 277 4.01 0.73 16.63
CA LEU A 277 4.30 -0.37 15.71
C LEU A 277 5.57 -1.12 16.13
N PRO A 278 5.62 -2.48 15.99
CA PRO A 278 6.80 -3.24 16.33
C PRO A 278 8.01 -2.80 15.50
N PRO A 279 9.23 -2.80 16.08
CA PRO A 279 10.47 -2.40 15.39
C PRO A 279 10.79 -3.22 14.14
N SER A 280 10.27 -4.45 14.05
CA SER A 280 10.45 -5.37 12.93
C SER A 280 9.56 -5.08 11.73
N MET A 281 8.42 -4.39 11.91
CA MET A 281 7.46 -4.13 10.85
C MET A 281 8.00 -3.08 9.88
N VAL A 282 8.04 -3.41 8.58
CA VAL A 282 8.57 -2.50 7.56
C VAL A 282 7.55 -1.43 7.21
N ILE A 283 7.96 -0.18 7.28
CA ILE A 283 7.12 0.97 6.93
C ILE A 283 7.24 1.25 5.44
N HIS A 284 6.21 0.85 4.68
CA HIS A 284 6.16 1.02 3.23
C HIS A 284 5.74 2.43 2.81
N ARG A 285 4.94 3.12 3.64
CA ARG A 285 4.40 4.45 3.33
C ARG A 285 3.92 5.16 4.59
N LEU A 286 4.16 6.48 4.65
CA LEU A 286 3.73 7.37 5.74
C LEU A 286 2.82 8.52 5.28
N THR A 287 2.29 8.49 4.06
CA THR A 287 1.40 9.54 3.54
C THR A 287 0.60 9.03 2.36
N GLY A 288 -0.40 9.79 1.91
CA GLY A 288 -1.11 9.51 0.67
C GLY A 288 -0.23 9.66 -0.58
N ASP A 289 -0.69 9.15 -1.70
CA ASP A 289 -0.01 9.20 -3.00
C ASP A 289 -1.04 9.27 -4.14
N GLY A 290 -1.92 10.26 -4.06
CA GLY A 290 -2.92 10.52 -5.10
C GLY A 290 -2.37 11.46 -6.19
N PRO A 291 -2.93 11.40 -7.41
CA PRO A 291 -2.55 12.29 -8.48
C PRO A 291 -2.97 13.72 -8.16
N LYS A 292 -2.01 14.66 -8.18
CA LYS A 292 -2.24 16.07 -7.82
C LYS A 292 -3.42 16.70 -8.57
N ARG A 293 -3.64 16.35 -9.84
CA ARG A 293 -4.74 16.86 -10.67
C ARG A 293 -6.13 16.46 -10.18
N LEU A 294 -6.23 15.33 -9.47
CA LEU A 294 -7.46 14.80 -8.89
C LEU A 294 -7.63 15.17 -7.41
N LEU A 295 -6.59 15.64 -6.74
CA LEU A 295 -6.65 15.95 -5.31
C LEU A 295 -7.55 17.18 -5.08
N ALA A 296 -8.66 16.97 -4.37
CA ALA A 296 -9.54 18.04 -3.88
C ALA A 296 -9.10 18.50 -2.49
N ALA A 297 -8.85 17.55 -1.58
CA ALA A 297 -8.41 17.83 -0.21
C ALA A 297 -7.65 16.64 0.41
N PRO A 298 -6.82 16.90 1.44
CA PRO A 298 -6.32 18.19 1.88
C PRO A 298 -5.20 18.71 0.95
N ALA A 299 -5.23 19.96 0.57
CA ALA A 299 -4.33 20.54 -0.43
C ALA A 299 -2.84 20.43 -0.07
N TRP A 300 -2.49 20.51 1.23
CA TRP A 300 -1.10 20.41 1.72
C TRP A 300 -0.45 19.05 1.39
N SER A 301 -1.24 17.99 1.24
CA SER A 301 -0.74 16.63 0.96
C SER A 301 -0.16 16.49 -0.46
N ALA A 302 -0.41 17.43 -1.36
CA ALA A 302 0.22 17.49 -2.67
C ALA A 302 1.75 17.66 -2.62
N ASP A 303 2.30 18.19 -1.52
CA ASP A 303 3.74 18.29 -1.27
C ASP A 303 4.24 17.15 -0.36
N LYS A 304 4.28 15.95 -0.93
CA LYS A 304 4.75 14.75 -0.24
C LYS A 304 6.13 14.89 0.40
N LYS A 305 7.04 15.64 -0.23
CA LYS A 305 8.39 15.88 0.29
C LYS A 305 8.34 16.69 1.58
N ARG A 306 7.53 17.75 1.62
CA ARG A 306 7.32 18.57 2.81
C ARG A 306 6.72 17.75 3.96
N VAL A 307 5.71 16.92 3.68
CA VAL A 307 5.09 16.04 4.69
C VAL A 307 6.11 15.10 5.31
N LEU A 308 6.88 14.37 4.48
CA LEU A 308 7.88 13.42 4.97
C LEU A 308 9.03 14.11 5.74
N ASN A 309 9.45 15.30 5.30
CA ASN A 309 10.45 16.09 6.01
C ASN A 309 9.93 16.57 7.36
N THR A 310 8.65 16.99 7.45
CA THR A 310 8.01 17.39 8.72
C THR A 310 7.96 16.22 9.70
N ILE A 311 7.51 15.03 9.27
CA ILE A 311 7.50 13.83 10.11
C ILE A 311 8.92 13.50 10.60
N THR A 312 9.91 13.48 9.71
CA THR A 312 11.29 13.15 10.06
C THR A 312 11.91 14.16 11.04
N ARG A 313 11.66 15.45 10.84
CA ARG A 313 12.12 16.51 11.73
C ARG A 313 11.51 16.36 13.12
N ARG A 314 10.19 16.18 13.23
CA ARG A 314 9.48 16.03 14.50
C ARG A 314 9.87 14.76 15.27
N LEU A 315 10.10 13.65 14.58
CA LEU A 315 10.64 12.43 15.20
C LEU A 315 11.97 12.70 15.91
N LYS A 316 12.85 13.49 15.27
CA LYS A 316 14.14 13.90 15.86
C LYS A 316 13.96 14.89 17.03
N GLU A 317 13.11 15.90 16.86
CA GLU A 317 12.84 16.91 17.90
C GLU A 317 12.24 16.28 19.17
N ARG A 318 11.44 15.21 19.01
CA ARG A 318 10.81 14.49 20.13
C ARG A 318 11.69 13.37 20.69
N ASP A 319 12.86 13.12 20.12
CA ASP A 319 13.72 11.98 20.46
C ASP A 319 12.92 10.67 20.55
N THR A 320 12.17 10.38 19.47
CA THR A 320 11.27 9.24 19.43
C THR A 320 11.47 8.42 18.14
N TRP A 321 11.06 7.15 18.20
CA TRP A 321 11.29 6.17 17.15
C TRP A 321 10.18 5.11 17.10
N GLN A 322 10.16 4.35 16.01
CA GLN A 322 9.26 3.20 15.85
C GLN A 322 9.46 2.18 16.97
N GLY A 323 8.37 1.82 17.63
CA GLY A 323 8.35 0.81 18.68
C GLY A 323 8.76 1.33 20.06
N LYS A 324 8.82 2.65 20.26
CA LYS A 324 9.13 3.23 21.58
C LYS A 324 8.06 2.87 22.63
N LEU A 325 6.80 2.78 22.21
CA LEU A 325 5.64 2.47 23.06
C LEU A 325 5.08 1.05 22.78
N PHE A 326 5.64 0.31 21.86
CA PHE A 326 5.24 -1.08 21.58
C PHE A 326 5.65 -2.01 22.73
N GLN A 327 4.67 -2.71 23.32
CA GLN A 327 4.84 -3.62 24.47
C GLN A 327 4.48 -5.05 24.08
#